data_0483d314b2531985c9c1327e6b65c6df
#
_entry.id   0483d314b2531985c9c1327e6b65c6df
#
_cell.length_a   1.000
_cell.length_b   1.000
_cell.length_c   1.000
_cell.angle_alpha   90.00
_cell.angle_beta   90.00
_cell.angle_gamma   90.00
#
_symmetry.space_group_name_H-M   'P 1'
#
loop_
_entity.id
_entity.type
_entity.pdbx_description
1 polymer ?
#
loop_
_entity_poly.entity_id
_entity_poly.type
_entity_poly.pdbx_seq_one_letter_code
_entity_poly.pdbx_strand_id
1 'polypeptide(L)'
;MVQVKVLGTRGSVPVSGSDFSVFGGSTSAYMLQAGEEVLFLDAGTGIRNVQAEDVRGDHIHILLTHTHIDHILGLPFFLLEHCLGKEVEIYGRSRRGENIEEQLNHLFSLPLWPAPLKTYPGIRYIFHEVSEEGFQVGPFRVRAMESNHPGGSLIYRVDVRGKSIVFATDFEHGEEASAALAAFSAGADLILYDGQYTEENYPKHRNFGHSTPEEGLRILEQAGAGRLLIVHHDPGQTDRMLSAREKAAGGEKVSFAREKETVIL
;
A
#
# COMPACT_ATOMS: atom_id res chain seq x y z
N MET A 1 0.34 -10.63 -18.77
CA MET A 1 -0.69 -9.84 -18.08
C MET A 1 -0.05 -9.27 -16.82
N VAL A 2 -0.27 -8.00 -16.52
CA VAL A 2 0.10 -7.32 -15.28
C VAL A 2 -1.19 -6.90 -14.61
N GLN A 3 -1.33 -7.16 -13.32
CA GLN A 3 -2.54 -6.80 -12.57
C GLN A 3 -2.22 -6.43 -11.13
N VAL A 4 -3.03 -5.54 -10.57
CA VAL A 4 -3.00 -5.16 -9.16
C VAL A 4 -4.29 -5.67 -8.50
N LYS A 5 -4.16 -6.51 -7.47
CA LYS A 5 -5.27 -6.97 -6.63
C LYS A 5 -5.28 -6.13 -5.36
N VAL A 6 -6.39 -5.48 -5.09
CA VAL A 6 -6.61 -4.70 -3.86
C VAL A 6 -7.05 -5.64 -2.76
N LEU A 7 -6.21 -5.83 -1.76
CA LEU A 7 -6.50 -6.73 -0.64
C LEU A 7 -7.15 -5.99 0.53
N GLY A 8 -6.83 -4.71 0.71
CA GLY A 8 -7.41 -3.85 1.72
C GLY A 8 -7.41 -2.39 1.27
N THR A 9 -8.42 -1.64 1.66
CA THR A 9 -8.73 -0.30 1.15
C THR A 9 -8.71 0.79 2.21
N ARG A 10 -8.78 0.43 3.50
CA ARG A 10 -8.93 1.38 4.61
C ARG A 10 -7.60 1.87 5.14
N GLY A 11 -7.59 3.13 5.55
CA GLY A 11 -6.52 3.71 6.33
C GLY A 11 -6.79 3.63 7.83
N SER A 12 -5.75 3.83 8.63
CA SER A 12 -5.72 3.98 10.07
C SER A 12 -6.20 2.78 10.88
N VAL A 13 -7.45 2.32 10.70
CA VAL A 13 -8.02 1.17 11.43
C VAL A 13 -9.01 0.39 10.56
N PRO A 14 -9.13 -0.94 10.76
CA PRO A 14 -10.12 -1.72 10.06
C PRO A 14 -11.55 -1.40 10.55
N VAL A 15 -12.53 -1.54 9.65
CA VAL A 15 -13.96 -1.36 9.95
C VAL A 15 -14.75 -2.59 9.54
N SER A 16 -15.96 -2.73 10.08
CA SER A 16 -16.86 -3.85 9.76
C SER A 16 -18.33 -3.41 9.83
N GLY A 17 -19.20 -4.22 9.24
CA GLY A 17 -20.64 -3.98 9.23
C GLY A 17 -21.19 -3.74 7.82
N SER A 18 -22.52 -3.68 7.71
CA SER A 18 -23.23 -3.57 6.43
C SER A 18 -22.90 -2.31 5.64
N ASP A 19 -22.50 -1.24 6.33
CA ASP A 19 -22.16 0.05 5.72
C ASP A 19 -20.77 0.08 5.07
N PHE A 20 -20.00 -1.02 5.15
CA PHE A 20 -18.61 -1.13 4.65
C PHE A 20 -18.41 -2.35 3.73
N SER A 21 -19.51 -2.91 3.19
CA SER A 21 -19.48 -4.15 2.42
C SER A 21 -19.11 -3.98 0.94
N VAL A 22 -19.25 -2.77 0.40
CA VAL A 22 -18.98 -2.46 -1.01
C VAL A 22 -17.52 -2.09 -1.22
N PHE A 23 -16.97 -1.13 -0.42
CA PHE A 23 -15.59 -0.70 -0.54
C PHE A 23 -14.64 -1.54 0.32
N GLY A 24 -15.17 -2.32 1.27
CA GLY A 24 -14.38 -3.16 2.16
C GLY A 24 -14.02 -2.48 3.46
N GLY A 25 -13.50 -3.29 4.39
CA GLY A 25 -13.18 -2.86 5.75
C GLY A 25 -11.75 -3.14 6.19
N SER A 26 -10.97 -3.87 5.41
CA SER A 26 -9.60 -4.23 5.76
C SER A 26 -8.62 -3.12 5.41
N THR A 27 -7.53 -3.00 6.18
CA THR A 27 -6.50 -1.97 6.01
C THR A 27 -5.49 -2.33 4.93
N SER A 28 -4.67 -1.34 4.55
CA SER A 28 -3.78 -1.30 3.39
C SER A 28 -2.98 -2.58 3.15
N ALA A 29 -3.28 -3.24 2.05
CA ALA A 29 -2.49 -4.32 1.47
C ALA A 29 -2.82 -4.48 -0.01
N TYR A 30 -1.80 -4.70 -0.84
CA TYR A 30 -1.97 -4.85 -2.29
C TYR A 30 -1.07 -5.97 -2.79
N MET A 31 -1.46 -6.58 -3.90
CA MET A 31 -0.68 -7.59 -4.59
C MET A 31 -0.52 -7.22 -6.05
N LEU A 32 0.71 -7.02 -6.49
CA LEU A 32 1.06 -6.84 -7.89
C LEU A 32 1.49 -8.19 -8.48
N GLN A 33 0.83 -8.61 -9.53
CA GLN A 33 1.13 -9.85 -10.24
C GLN A 33 1.57 -9.59 -11.67
N ALA A 34 2.65 -10.24 -12.09
CA ALA A 34 3.18 -10.19 -13.45
C ALA A 34 3.48 -11.62 -13.95
N GLY A 35 2.48 -12.30 -14.51
CA GLY A 35 2.54 -13.73 -14.82
C GLY A 35 2.49 -14.58 -13.55
N GLU A 36 3.54 -15.37 -13.31
CA GLU A 36 3.65 -16.20 -12.09
C GLU A 36 4.31 -15.46 -10.92
N GLU A 37 4.93 -14.31 -11.19
CA GLU A 37 5.64 -13.52 -10.18
C GLU A 37 4.70 -12.60 -9.41
N VAL A 38 4.87 -12.54 -8.11
CA VAL A 38 4.03 -11.78 -7.19
C VAL A 38 4.88 -10.91 -6.27
N LEU A 39 4.43 -9.67 -6.07
CA LEU A 39 5.01 -8.71 -5.14
C LEU A 39 3.89 -8.16 -4.26
N PHE A 40 4.05 -8.27 -2.95
CA PHE A 40 3.12 -7.68 -1.98
C PHE A 40 3.58 -6.28 -1.59
N LEU A 41 2.62 -5.37 -1.42
CA LEU A 41 2.85 -4.02 -0.93
C LEU A 41 1.96 -3.81 0.29
N ASP A 42 2.62 -3.54 1.40
CA ASP A 42 2.06 -3.52 2.74
C ASP A 42 1.39 -4.84 3.17
N ALA A 43 1.18 -4.97 4.46
CA ALA A 43 0.66 -6.16 5.09
C ALA A 43 -0.33 -5.80 6.22
N GLY A 44 -1.19 -4.80 5.99
CA GLY A 44 -2.32 -4.49 6.85
C GLY A 44 -3.31 -5.65 6.93
N THR A 45 -4.44 -5.45 7.58
CA THR A 45 -5.40 -6.55 7.76
C THR A 45 -5.91 -7.13 6.45
N GLY A 46 -5.84 -6.36 5.37
CA GLY A 46 -6.23 -6.79 4.02
C GLY A 46 -5.41 -7.96 3.46
N ILE A 47 -4.17 -8.14 3.90
CA ILE A 47 -3.33 -9.24 3.41
C ILE A 47 -3.96 -10.63 3.67
N ARG A 48 -4.87 -10.74 4.63
CA ARG A 48 -5.65 -11.95 4.89
C ARG A 48 -6.62 -12.34 3.76
N ASN A 49 -6.84 -11.46 2.80
CA ASN A 49 -7.62 -11.75 1.59
C ASN A 49 -6.82 -12.47 0.50
N VAL A 50 -5.53 -12.70 0.72
CA VAL A 50 -4.68 -13.55 -0.12
C VAL A 50 -5.20 -14.97 -0.08
N GLN A 51 -5.27 -15.62 -1.26
CA GLN A 51 -5.64 -17.03 -1.37
C GLN A 51 -4.37 -17.88 -1.54
N ALA A 52 -4.44 -19.17 -1.24
CA ALA A 52 -3.29 -20.06 -1.36
C ALA A 52 -2.71 -20.10 -2.80
N GLU A 53 -3.56 -19.98 -3.81
CA GLU A 53 -3.17 -19.89 -5.21
C GLU A 53 -2.48 -18.58 -5.61
N ASP A 54 -2.62 -17.52 -4.81
CA ASP A 54 -1.93 -16.26 -5.02
C ASP A 54 -0.45 -16.34 -4.57
N VAL A 55 -0.12 -17.25 -3.65
CA VAL A 55 1.21 -17.38 -3.04
C VAL A 55 1.98 -18.52 -3.72
N ARG A 56 2.63 -18.19 -4.84
CA ARG A 56 3.36 -19.16 -5.65
C ARG A 56 4.85 -19.17 -5.32
N GLY A 57 5.48 -20.33 -5.52
CA GLY A 57 6.93 -20.49 -5.30
C GLY A 57 7.33 -20.46 -3.83
N ASP A 58 8.65 -20.43 -3.61
CA ASP A 58 9.28 -20.52 -2.29
C ASP A 58 9.86 -19.18 -1.82
N HIS A 59 9.81 -18.15 -2.66
CA HIS A 59 10.28 -16.80 -2.39
C HIS A 59 9.09 -15.83 -2.34
N ILE A 60 8.94 -15.12 -1.24
CA ILE A 60 7.86 -14.16 -1.02
C ILE A 60 8.49 -12.78 -0.81
N HIS A 61 8.05 -11.81 -1.59
CA HIS A 61 8.57 -10.44 -1.53
C HIS A 61 7.49 -9.49 -1.00
N ILE A 62 7.83 -8.72 0.02
CA ILE A 62 6.93 -7.75 0.66
C ILE A 62 7.64 -6.39 0.73
N LEU A 63 7.12 -5.39 0.02
CA LEU A 63 7.53 -4.00 0.19
C LEU A 63 6.65 -3.36 1.28
N LEU A 64 7.27 -2.83 2.33
CA LEU A 64 6.58 -2.04 3.34
C LEU A 64 6.84 -0.56 3.08
N THR A 65 5.76 0.21 3.01
CA THR A 65 5.85 1.67 2.91
C THR A 65 6.39 2.24 4.21
N HIS A 66 5.85 1.77 5.33
CA HIS A 66 6.26 2.10 6.69
C HIS A 66 5.64 1.11 7.70
N THR A 67 5.86 1.35 8.98
CA THR A 67 5.46 0.41 10.05
C THR A 67 4.30 0.91 10.92
N HIS A 68 3.43 1.79 10.42
CA HIS A 68 2.16 2.06 11.10
C HIS A 68 1.31 0.79 11.14
N ILE A 69 0.49 0.66 12.18
CA ILE A 69 -0.21 -0.59 12.51
C ILE A 69 -1.12 -1.07 11.37
N ASP A 70 -1.78 -0.16 10.69
CA ASP A 70 -2.68 -0.45 9.57
C ASP A 70 -1.97 -0.96 8.31
N HIS A 71 -0.64 -0.84 8.25
CA HIS A 71 0.19 -1.38 7.16
C HIS A 71 0.88 -2.69 7.49
N ILE A 72 0.87 -3.14 8.75
CA ILE A 72 1.62 -4.35 9.16
C ILE A 72 0.82 -5.36 9.98
N LEU A 73 -0.37 -5.00 10.50
CA LEU A 73 -1.10 -5.82 11.48
C LEU A 73 -1.47 -7.22 10.96
N GLY A 74 -1.65 -7.39 9.66
CA GLY A 74 -1.96 -8.68 9.04
C GLY A 74 -0.75 -9.59 8.81
N LEU A 75 0.47 -9.03 8.86
CA LEU A 75 1.70 -9.74 8.53
C LEU A 75 1.88 -11.08 9.28
N PRO A 76 1.71 -11.17 10.61
CA PRO A 76 1.93 -12.42 11.32
C PRO A 76 1.04 -13.57 10.85
N PHE A 77 -0.22 -13.28 10.55
CA PHE A 77 -1.16 -14.29 10.07
C PHE A 77 -0.84 -14.72 8.64
N PHE A 78 -0.49 -13.79 7.77
CA PHE A 78 -0.04 -14.10 6.41
C PHE A 78 1.19 -15.02 6.42
N LEU A 79 2.15 -14.73 7.28
CA LEU A 79 3.35 -15.56 7.45
C LEU A 79 3.01 -16.99 7.89
N LEU A 80 2.13 -17.13 8.88
CA LEU A 80 1.72 -18.43 9.41
C LEU A 80 0.85 -19.23 8.43
N GLU A 81 -0.02 -18.56 7.68
CA GLU A 81 -0.96 -19.23 6.77
C GLU A 81 -0.31 -19.60 5.43
N HIS A 82 0.68 -18.81 4.95
CA HIS A 82 1.17 -18.92 3.58
C HIS A 82 2.68 -19.06 3.41
N CYS A 83 3.49 -18.77 4.44
CA CYS A 83 4.94 -18.65 4.27
C CYS A 83 5.76 -19.71 5.02
N LEU A 84 5.13 -20.66 5.72
CA LEU A 84 5.86 -21.73 6.40
C LEU A 84 6.68 -22.54 5.40
N GLY A 85 7.97 -22.72 5.70
CA GLY A 85 8.91 -23.42 4.82
C GLY A 85 9.47 -22.58 3.66
N LYS A 86 9.13 -21.29 3.58
CA LYS A 86 9.54 -20.40 2.48
C LYS A 86 10.59 -19.39 2.93
N GLU A 87 11.18 -18.72 1.95
CA GLU A 87 11.98 -17.53 2.13
C GLU A 87 11.10 -16.29 2.01
N VAL A 88 11.18 -15.38 2.98
CA VAL A 88 10.42 -14.13 3.01
C VAL A 88 11.38 -12.96 3.03
N GLU A 89 11.34 -12.18 1.98
CA GLU A 89 12.13 -10.97 1.81
C GLU A 89 11.28 -9.74 2.10
N ILE A 90 11.64 -8.97 3.12
CA ILE A 90 10.92 -7.77 3.55
C ILE A 90 11.80 -6.55 3.27
N TYR A 91 11.26 -5.64 2.49
CA TYR A 91 11.91 -4.41 2.08
C TYR A 91 11.29 -3.23 2.82
N GLY A 92 12.10 -2.38 3.42
CA GLY A 92 11.65 -1.18 4.11
C GLY A 92 12.82 -0.25 4.41
N ARG A 93 12.56 0.91 4.99
CA ARG A 93 13.58 1.90 5.31
C ARG A 93 13.78 2.01 6.81
N SER A 94 15.05 2.14 7.20
CA SER A 94 15.42 2.45 8.58
C SER A 94 14.85 3.79 9.02
N ARG A 95 14.28 3.83 10.23
CA ARG A 95 13.70 5.02 10.83
C ARG A 95 14.24 5.19 12.25
N ARG A 96 14.63 6.41 12.61
CA ARG A 96 15.13 6.73 13.94
C ARG A 96 16.33 5.86 14.39
N GLY A 97 17.13 5.37 13.44
CA GLY A 97 18.27 4.50 13.71
C GLY A 97 17.94 3.01 13.84
N GLU A 98 16.70 2.61 13.62
CA GLU A 98 16.23 1.23 13.66
C GLU A 98 15.94 0.72 12.24
N ASN A 99 16.46 -0.46 11.93
CA ASN A 99 16.15 -1.13 10.67
C ASN A 99 14.73 -1.70 10.68
N ILE A 100 14.27 -2.17 9.52
CA ILE A 100 12.87 -2.64 9.36
C ILE A 100 12.54 -3.82 10.28
N GLU A 101 13.47 -4.70 10.57
CA GLU A 101 13.27 -5.81 11.50
C GLU A 101 13.04 -5.30 12.93
N GLU A 102 13.86 -4.36 13.39
CA GLU A 102 13.75 -3.77 14.72
C GLU A 102 12.41 -3.04 14.88
N GLN A 103 12.00 -2.27 13.85
CA GLN A 103 10.70 -1.59 13.83
C GLN A 103 9.53 -2.58 13.95
N LEU A 104 9.54 -3.68 13.19
CA LEU A 104 8.50 -4.72 13.27
C LEU A 104 8.46 -5.39 14.64
N ASN A 105 9.61 -5.58 15.27
CA ASN A 105 9.71 -6.21 16.58
C ASN A 105 9.11 -5.36 17.71
N HIS A 106 8.92 -4.04 17.54
CA HIS A 106 8.21 -3.25 18.55
C HIS A 106 6.77 -3.71 18.73
N LEU A 107 6.07 -4.08 17.67
CA LEU A 107 4.70 -4.58 17.74
C LEU A 107 4.68 -6.11 17.92
N PHE A 108 5.51 -6.84 17.18
CA PHE A 108 5.47 -8.29 17.09
C PHE A 108 6.43 -8.98 18.07
N SER A 109 6.38 -8.55 19.32
CA SER A 109 7.09 -9.15 20.46
C SER A 109 6.26 -9.00 21.74
N LEU A 110 6.67 -9.76 22.80
CA LEU A 110 6.03 -9.64 24.11
C LEU A 110 6.18 -8.21 24.66
N PRO A 111 5.16 -7.68 25.37
CA PRO A 111 3.85 -8.27 25.67
C PRO A 111 2.77 -8.04 24.62
N LEU A 112 3.07 -7.32 23.52
CA LEU A 112 2.06 -6.91 22.51
C LEU A 112 1.69 -8.04 21.54
N TRP A 113 2.63 -8.96 21.30
CA TRP A 113 2.43 -10.11 20.43
C TRP A 113 2.98 -11.38 21.08
N PRO A 114 2.31 -12.54 20.94
CA PRO A 114 2.66 -13.75 21.71
C PRO A 114 4.03 -14.35 21.35
N ALA A 115 4.54 -14.12 20.15
CA ALA A 115 5.82 -14.69 19.70
C ALA A 115 6.47 -13.78 18.64
N PRO A 116 7.79 -13.51 18.74
CA PRO A 116 8.51 -12.78 17.70
C PRO A 116 8.39 -13.47 16.34
N LEU A 117 8.32 -12.68 15.25
CA LEU A 117 8.17 -13.22 13.88
C LEU A 117 9.25 -14.27 13.54
N LYS A 118 10.49 -14.02 13.94
CA LYS A 118 11.61 -14.96 13.71
C LYS A 118 11.46 -16.33 14.36
N THR A 119 10.51 -16.51 15.28
CA THR A 119 10.24 -17.81 15.90
C THR A 119 9.26 -18.67 15.10
N TYR A 120 8.71 -18.16 14.01
CA TYR A 120 7.78 -18.92 13.17
C TYR A 120 8.54 -20.01 12.41
N PRO A 121 8.04 -21.27 12.47
CA PRO A 121 8.83 -22.42 12.04
C PRO A 121 9.06 -22.45 10.53
N GLY A 122 10.31 -22.70 10.14
CA GLY A 122 10.69 -22.95 8.76
C GLY A 122 10.72 -21.71 7.85
N ILE A 123 10.44 -20.51 8.36
CA ILE A 123 10.55 -19.29 7.56
C ILE A 123 11.99 -18.76 7.62
N ARG A 124 12.57 -18.51 6.46
CA ARG A 124 13.85 -17.80 6.32
C ARG A 124 13.59 -16.33 6.00
N TYR A 125 13.87 -15.44 6.95
CA TYR A 125 13.68 -14.01 6.76
C TYR A 125 14.94 -13.34 6.20
N ILE A 126 14.76 -12.44 5.23
CA ILE A 126 15.78 -11.53 4.73
C ILE A 126 15.18 -10.12 4.77
N PHE A 127 15.86 -9.22 5.46
CA PHE A 127 15.43 -7.82 5.57
C PHE A 127 16.35 -6.95 4.73
N HIS A 128 15.74 -6.12 3.87
CA HIS A 128 16.44 -5.26 2.94
C HIS A 128 16.19 -3.78 3.26
N GLU A 129 17.27 -3.01 3.31
CA GLU A 129 17.20 -1.55 3.39
C GLU A 129 16.87 -0.98 2.01
N VAL A 130 15.82 -0.17 1.92
CA VAL A 130 15.41 0.48 0.68
C VAL A 130 16.17 1.78 0.49
N SER A 131 16.89 1.90 -0.62
CA SER A 131 17.56 3.12 -1.07
C SER A 131 16.77 3.87 -2.14
N GLU A 132 17.13 5.13 -2.40
CA GLU A 132 16.51 5.94 -3.46
C GLU A 132 17.03 5.58 -4.86
N GLU A 133 18.17 4.90 -4.95
CA GLU A 133 18.78 4.51 -6.23
C GLU A 133 17.95 3.51 -7.03
N GLY A 134 16.98 2.88 -6.38
CA GLY A 134 16.17 1.80 -6.95
C GLY A 134 16.85 0.44 -6.85
N PHE A 135 16.06 -0.61 -6.97
CA PHE A 135 16.49 -1.99 -6.83
C PHE A 135 15.60 -2.93 -7.65
N GLN A 136 16.03 -4.19 -7.74
CA GLN A 136 15.32 -5.23 -8.48
C GLN A 136 14.77 -6.27 -7.52
N VAL A 137 13.50 -6.65 -7.72
CA VAL A 137 12.83 -7.74 -7.01
C VAL A 137 12.24 -8.68 -8.05
N GLY A 138 12.88 -9.82 -8.29
CA GLY A 138 12.49 -10.68 -9.40
C GLY A 138 12.41 -9.87 -10.71
N PRO A 139 11.30 -9.89 -11.45
CA PRO A 139 11.12 -9.10 -12.68
C PRO A 139 10.74 -7.63 -12.41
N PHE A 140 10.47 -7.24 -11.15
CA PHE A 140 9.99 -5.92 -10.77
C PHE A 140 11.18 -4.98 -10.57
N ARG A 141 11.26 -3.90 -11.35
CA ARG A 141 12.17 -2.79 -11.08
C ARG A 141 11.47 -1.80 -10.15
N VAL A 142 12.01 -1.63 -8.96
CA VAL A 142 11.42 -0.79 -7.92
C VAL A 142 12.23 0.47 -7.73
N ARG A 143 11.56 1.60 -7.64
CA ARG A 143 12.10 2.87 -7.17
C ARG A 143 11.27 3.35 -5.99
N ALA A 144 11.89 4.07 -5.08
CA ALA A 144 11.23 4.64 -3.91
C ALA A 144 11.52 6.13 -3.78
N MET A 145 10.56 6.87 -3.23
CA MET A 145 10.75 8.24 -2.76
C MET A 145 10.14 8.41 -1.38
N GLU A 146 10.65 9.38 -0.61
CA GLU A 146 10.02 9.74 0.66
C GLU A 146 8.66 10.37 0.44
N SER A 147 7.70 9.96 1.27
CA SER A 147 6.39 10.56 1.36
C SER A 147 6.38 11.66 2.42
N ASN A 148 5.56 12.67 2.21
CA ASN A 148 5.23 13.67 3.23
C ASN A 148 4.23 13.05 4.22
N HIS A 149 4.76 12.32 5.21
CA HIS A 149 3.96 11.59 6.20
C HIS A 149 4.66 11.56 7.57
N PRO A 150 3.94 11.75 8.70
CA PRO A 150 4.53 11.70 10.04
C PRO A 150 5.22 10.37 10.34
N GLY A 151 6.46 10.43 10.81
CA GLY A 151 7.29 9.24 11.03
C GLY A 151 8.03 8.73 9.80
N GLY A 152 7.66 9.22 8.61
CA GLY A 152 8.20 8.83 7.31
C GLY A 152 7.48 7.63 6.71
N SER A 153 7.20 7.68 5.43
CA SER A 153 6.64 6.60 4.62
C SER A 153 7.34 6.59 3.25
N LEU A 154 7.28 5.50 2.52
CA LEU A 154 7.80 5.36 1.17
C LEU A 154 6.67 5.29 0.15
N ILE A 155 6.85 6.03 -0.93
CA ILE A 155 6.08 5.85 -2.16
C ILE A 155 6.90 4.97 -3.08
N TYR A 156 6.30 3.91 -3.59
CA TYR A 156 6.96 3.00 -4.52
C TYR A 156 6.47 3.18 -5.95
N ARG A 157 7.41 3.19 -6.90
CA ARG A 157 7.12 3.00 -8.32
C ARG A 157 7.68 1.66 -8.76
N VAL A 158 6.83 0.82 -9.32
CA VAL A 158 7.18 -0.52 -9.81
C VAL A 158 6.98 -0.59 -11.30
N ASP A 159 8.07 -0.83 -12.03
CA ASP A 159 8.05 -1.02 -13.47
C ASP A 159 8.23 -2.52 -13.78
N VAL A 160 7.31 -3.12 -14.55
CA VAL A 160 7.33 -4.54 -14.91
C VAL A 160 6.63 -4.79 -16.25
N ARG A 161 7.26 -5.54 -17.15
CA ARG A 161 6.68 -5.92 -18.46
C ARG A 161 6.10 -4.75 -19.25
N GLY A 162 6.76 -3.60 -19.22
CA GLY A 162 6.34 -2.38 -19.92
C GLY A 162 5.17 -1.64 -19.27
N LYS A 163 4.78 -2.03 -18.05
CA LYS A 163 3.79 -1.35 -17.21
C LYS A 163 4.46 -0.66 -16.03
N SER A 164 3.87 0.43 -15.58
CA SER A 164 4.38 1.26 -14.49
C SER A 164 3.26 1.57 -13.50
N ILE A 165 3.46 1.20 -12.24
CA ILE A 165 2.49 1.37 -11.16
C ILE A 165 3.14 2.20 -10.05
N VAL A 166 2.43 3.20 -9.54
CA VAL A 166 2.85 4.00 -8.39
C VAL A 166 1.91 3.74 -7.21
N PHE A 167 2.50 3.42 -6.06
CA PHE A 167 1.80 3.21 -4.79
C PHE A 167 2.12 4.40 -3.90
N ALA A 168 1.19 5.34 -3.82
CA ALA A 168 1.29 6.61 -3.09
C ALA A 168 0.22 6.68 -1.99
N THR A 169 0.24 5.71 -1.09
CA THR A 169 -0.53 5.74 0.15
C THR A 169 0.21 6.58 1.19
N ASP A 170 -0.49 7.09 2.17
CA ASP A 170 0.10 7.83 3.29
C ASP A 170 0.94 9.01 2.79
N PHE A 171 0.27 9.86 2.07
CA PHE A 171 0.84 11.03 1.42
C PHE A 171 0.02 12.28 1.71
N GLU A 172 0.63 13.24 2.38
CA GLU A 172 0.03 14.56 2.55
C GLU A 172 0.51 15.50 1.44
N HIS A 173 -0.44 16.09 0.75
CA HIS A 173 -0.15 17.00 -0.34
C HIS A 173 0.38 18.36 0.16
N GLY A 174 1.10 19.03 -0.71
CA GLY A 174 1.67 20.35 -0.56
C GLY A 174 2.38 20.70 -1.85
N GLU A 175 2.68 21.98 -2.10
CA GLU A 175 3.19 22.45 -3.38
C GLU A 175 4.43 21.64 -3.85
N GLU A 176 5.45 21.52 -3.00
CA GLU A 176 6.67 20.79 -3.33
C GLU A 176 6.44 19.27 -3.38
N ALA A 177 5.70 18.73 -2.40
CA ALA A 177 5.43 17.29 -2.32
C ALA A 177 4.59 16.82 -3.51
N SER A 178 3.55 17.56 -3.89
CA SER A 178 2.70 17.23 -5.05
C SER A 178 3.48 17.30 -6.36
N ALA A 179 4.32 18.31 -6.55
CA ALA A 179 5.17 18.43 -7.74
C ALA A 179 6.18 17.26 -7.83
N ALA A 180 6.78 16.87 -6.70
CA ALA A 180 7.69 15.74 -6.64
C ALA A 180 6.99 14.42 -6.98
N LEU A 181 5.79 14.18 -6.42
CA LEU A 181 5.00 12.99 -6.71
C LEU A 181 4.53 12.95 -8.16
N ALA A 182 4.12 14.08 -8.74
CA ALA A 182 3.75 14.15 -10.15
C ALA A 182 4.94 13.79 -11.07
N ALA A 183 6.12 14.32 -10.78
CA ALA A 183 7.35 13.98 -11.52
C ALA A 183 7.72 12.49 -11.36
N PHE A 184 7.65 11.95 -10.15
CA PHE A 184 7.92 10.53 -9.87
C PHE A 184 6.93 9.60 -10.56
N SER A 185 5.67 10.04 -10.70
CA SER A 185 4.57 9.31 -11.34
C SER A 185 4.49 9.51 -12.85
N ALA A 186 5.41 10.27 -13.46
CA ALA A 186 5.35 10.61 -14.88
C ALA A 186 5.13 9.38 -15.77
N GLY A 187 4.05 9.41 -16.57
CA GLY A 187 3.67 8.38 -17.52
C GLY A 187 3.29 7.03 -16.90
N ALA A 188 2.98 6.96 -15.61
CA ALA A 188 2.54 5.71 -14.98
C ALA A 188 1.21 5.22 -15.58
N ASP A 189 1.06 3.90 -15.75
CA ASP A 189 -0.22 3.31 -16.18
C ASP A 189 -1.29 3.42 -15.09
N LEU A 190 -0.88 3.32 -13.81
CA LEU A 190 -1.76 3.36 -12.64
C LEU A 190 -1.06 4.07 -11.47
N ILE A 191 -1.78 4.97 -10.81
CA ILE A 191 -1.42 5.53 -9.51
C ILE A 191 -2.47 5.07 -8.49
N LEU A 192 -2.05 4.36 -7.43
CA LEU A 192 -2.83 4.17 -6.22
C LEU A 192 -2.53 5.35 -5.31
N TYR A 193 -3.55 6.09 -4.90
CA TYR A 193 -3.36 7.39 -4.25
C TYR A 193 -4.20 7.53 -2.98
N ASP A 194 -3.60 8.12 -1.95
CA ASP A 194 -4.24 8.44 -0.68
C ASP A 194 -5.42 9.41 -0.87
N GLY A 195 -6.61 8.96 -0.57
CA GLY A 195 -7.82 9.77 -0.64
C GLY A 195 -8.60 9.80 0.66
N GLN A 196 -7.91 9.75 1.80
CA GLN A 196 -8.54 9.62 3.11
C GLN A 196 -9.49 10.78 3.38
N TYR A 197 -9.07 12.02 3.15
CA TYR A 197 -9.85 13.19 3.48
C TYR A 197 -10.67 13.75 2.32
N THR A 198 -11.64 14.61 2.64
CA THR A 198 -12.33 15.48 1.70
C THR A 198 -11.73 16.88 1.75
N GLU A 199 -11.88 17.68 0.70
CA GLU A 199 -11.46 19.10 0.71
C GLU A 199 -12.05 19.88 1.90
N GLU A 200 -13.26 19.53 2.33
CA GLU A 200 -13.94 20.19 3.44
C GLU A 200 -13.29 19.89 4.80
N ASN A 201 -12.88 18.61 5.02
CA ASN A 201 -12.34 18.21 6.32
C ASN A 201 -10.81 18.25 6.39
N TYR A 202 -10.09 18.23 5.27
CA TYR A 202 -8.64 18.28 5.21
C TYR A 202 -8.02 19.44 6.01
N PRO A 203 -8.55 20.68 6.00
CA PRO A 203 -7.97 21.77 6.80
C PRO A 203 -7.85 21.50 8.30
N LYS A 204 -8.68 20.58 8.84
CA LYS A 204 -8.64 20.17 10.25
C LYS A 204 -7.68 19.01 10.51
N HIS A 205 -7.17 18.39 9.44
CA HIS A 205 -6.31 17.21 9.49
C HIS A 205 -4.94 17.44 8.85
N ARG A 206 -4.55 18.69 8.66
CA ARG A 206 -3.20 19.04 8.19
C ARG A 206 -2.14 18.47 9.12
N ASN A 207 -1.05 17.98 8.54
CA ASN A 207 0.07 17.31 9.21
C ASN A 207 -0.28 15.93 9.78
N PHE A 208 -1.39 15.31 9.35
CA PHE A 208 -1.72 13.92 9.67
C PHE A 208 -1.19 12.94 8.63
N GLY A 209 -0.66 13.44 7.50
CA GLY A 209 0.02 12.63 6.50
C GLY A 209 -0.87 12.05 5.41
N HIS A 210 -2.06 12.63 5.19
CA HIS A 210 -3.03 12.13 4.20
C HIS A 210 -3.57 13.22 3.29
N SER A 211 -4.21 12.81 2.19
CA SER A 211 -4.61 13.69 1.10
C SER A 211 -6.09 13.58 0.72
N THR A 212 -6.43 14.20 -0.41
CA THR A 212 -7.78 14.25 -0.98
C THR A 212 -7.80 13.71 -2.42
N PRO A 213 -8.90 13.11 -2.90
CA PRO A 213 -9.02 12.68 -4.29
C PRO A 213 -8.84 13.80 -5.30
N GLU A 214 -9.23 15.03 -4.95
CA GLU A 214 -9.12 16.20 -5.79
C GLU A 214 -7.65 16.56 -6.09
N GLU A 215 -6.78 16.43 -5.09
CA GLU A 215 -5.34 16.58 -5.31
C GLU A 215 -4.78 15.41 -6.14
N GLY A 216 -5.24 14.20 -5.89
CA GLY A 216 -4.89 13.04 -6.70
C GLY A 216 -5.20 13.23 -8.19
N LEU A 217 -6.32 13.88 -8.51
CA LEU A 217 -6.68 14.27 -9.88
C LEU A 217 -5.68 15.27 -10.50
N ARG A 218 -5.25 16.27 -9.74
CA ARG A 218 -4.23 17.21 -10.20
C ARG A 218 -2.90 16.53 -10.50
N ILE A 219 -2.49 15.61 -9.62
CA ILE A 219 -1.28 14.82 -9.81
C ILE A 219 -1.40 13.88 -11.01
N LEU A 220 -2.54 13.22 -11.22
CA LEU A 220 -2.81 12.40 -12.39
C LEU A 220 -2.60 13.19 -13.70
N GLU A 221 -3.14 14.39 -13.78
CA GLU A 221 -3.04 15.27 -14.96
C GLU A 221 -1.59 15.74 -15.16
N GLN A 222 -0.93 16.22 -14.12
CA GLN A 222 0.45 16.71 -14.19
C GLN A 222 1.44 15.60 -14.57
N ALA A 223 1.23 14.39 -14.06
CA ALA A 223 2.04 13.22 -14.37
C ALA A 223 1.79 12.67 -15.79
N GLY A 224 0.68 13.04 -16.43
CA GLY A 224 0.26 12.41 -17.68
C GLY A 224 0.00 10.91 -17.51
N ALA A 225 -0.43 10.49 -16.32
CA ALA A 225 -0.65 9.09 -15.99
C ALA A 225 -1.97 8.56 -16.56
N GLY A 226 -2.07 7.23 -16.67
CA GLY A 226 -3.21 6.57 -17.30
C GLY A 226 -4.46 6.55 -16.45
N ARG A 227 -4.33 6.11 -15.20
CA ARG A 227 -5.45 5.87 -14.27
C ARG A 227 -5.07 6.24 -12.83
N LEU A 228 -6.09 6.64 -12.05
CA LEU A 228 -6.01 6.93 -10.62
C LEU A 228 -6.95 6.00 -9.86
N LEU A 229 -6.43 5.25 -8.92
CA LEU A 229 -7.20 4.45 -7.99
C LEU A 229 -7.07 5.07 -6.60
N ILE A 230 -8.15 5.63 -6.09
CA ILE A 230 -8.21 6.20 -4.75
C ILE A 230 -8.27 5.08 -3.74
N VAL A 231 -7.31 5.07 -2.82
CA VAL A 231 -7.14 4.08 -1.74
C VAL A 231 -7.08 4.78 -0.39
N HIS A 232 -6.83 4.02 0.66
CA HIS A 232 -6.66 4.53 2.03
C HIS A 232 -7.89 5.29 2.53
N HIS A 233 -9.08 4.71 2.30
CA HIS A 233 -10.34 5.34 2.67
C HIS A 233 -10.45 5.55 4.19
N ASP A 234 -10.92 6.73 4.59
CA ASP A 234 -11.21 7.06 5.99
C ASP A 234 -12.15 6.01 6.63
N PRO A 235 -11.81 5.48 7.81
CA PRO A 235 -12.64 4.48 8.48
C PRO A 235 -14.04 4.99 8.87
N GLY A 236 -14.24 6.30 8.98
CA GLY A 236 -15.55 6.92 9.23
C GLY A 236 -16.42 7.03 7.98
N GLN A 237 -15.90 6.76 6.78
CA GLN A 237 -16.66 6.89 5.53
C GLN A 237 -17.34 5.59 5.14
N THR A 238 -18.68 5.61 5.13
CA THR A 238 -19.52 4.50 4.71
C THR A 238 -19.51 4.31 3.18
N ASP A 239 -19.98 3.16 2.71
CA ASP A 239 -20.16 2.84 1.29
C ASP A 239 -20.97 3.91 0.55
N ARG A 240 -22.01 4.45 1.20
CA ARG A 240 -22.82 5.54 0.64
C ARG A 240 -22.01 6.81 0.44
N MET A 241 -21.16 7.17 1.40
CA MET A 241 -20.32 8.36 1.34
C MET A 241 -19.24 8.21 0.26
N LEU A 242 -18.55 7.07 0.21
CA LEU A 242 -17.52 6.79 -0.78
C LEU A 242 -18.10 6.74 -2.20
N SER A 243 -19.29 6.12 -2.40
CA SER A 243 -19.98 6.12 -3.69
C SER A 243 -20.35 7.53 -4.17
N ALA A 244 -20.76 8.39 -3.25
CA ALA A 244 -21.07 9.79 -3.58
C ALA A 244 -19.79 10.57 -4.00
N ARG A 245 -18.68 10.34 -3.29
CA ARG A 245 -17.36 10.95 -3.62
C ARG A 245 -16.83 10.45 -4.97
N GLU A 246 -16.89 9.14 -5.21
CA GLU A 246 -16.47 8.54 -6.48
C GLU A 246 -17.26 9.15 -7.65
N LYS A 247 -18.57 9.26 -7.49
CA LYS A 247 -19.44 9.92 -8.50
C LYS A 247 -19.08 11.39 -8.70
N ALA A 248 -18.75 12.11 -7.65
CA ALA A 248 -18.36 13.53 -7.71
C ALA A 248 -16.99 13.73 -8.35
N ALA A 249 -16.03 12.83 -8.07
CA ALA A 249 -14.70 12.87 -8.68
C ALA A 249 -14.75 12.70 -10.20
N GLY A 250 -15.72 11.95 -10.72
CA GLY A 250 -16.04 11.83 -12.13
C GLY A 250 -14.93 11.25 -13.01
N GLY A 251 -15.31 10.75 -14.19
CA GLY A 251 -14.38 10.39 -15.26
C GLY A 251 -13.97 8.90 -15.29
N GLU A 252 -13.61 8.45 -16.51
CA GLU A 252 -13.22 7.05 -16.76
C GLU A 252 -11.85 6.68 -16.19
N LYS A 253 -11.02 7.68 -15.86
CA LYS A 253 -9.66 7.48 -15.37
C LYS A 253 -9.55 7.38 -13.85
N VAL A 254 -10.62 7.65 -13.11
CA VAL A 254 -10.62 7.70 -11.65
C VAL A 254 -11.63 6.73 -11.08
N SER A 255 -11.21 5.93 -10.13
CA SER A 255 -12.09 5.05 -9.36
C SER A 255 -11.65 4.98 -7.90
N PHE A 256 -12.57 4.58 -7.03
CA PHE A 256 -12.30 4.34 -5.62
C PHE A 256 -12.14 2.84 -5.40
N ALA A 257 -11.05 2.44 -4.78
CA ALA A 257 -10.69 1.05 -4.59
C ALA A 257 -11.74 0.27 -3.80
N ARG A 258 -12.00 -0.94 -4.26
CA ARG A 258 -12.84 -1.92 -3.57
C ARG A 258 -11.98 -3.11 -3.14
N GLU A 259 -12.23 -3.58 -1.94
CA GLU A 259 -11.56 -4.77 -1.43
C GLU A 259 -11.84 -5.98 -2.33
N LYS A 260 -10.80 -6.74 -2.68
CA LYS A 260 -10.80 -7.90 -3.60
C LYS A 260 -10.97 -7.59 -5.08
N GLU A 261 -11.05 -6.30 -5.47
CA GLU A 261 -11.04 -5.99 -6.90
C GLU A 261 -9.66 -6.24 -7.52
N THR A 262 -9.66 -6.48 -8.83
CA THR A 262 -8.44 -6.65 -9.63
C THR A 262 -8.42 -5.63 -10.76
N VAL A 263 -7.38 -4.81 -10.79
CA VAL A 263 -7.12 -3.84 -11.86
C VAL A 263 -6.14 -4.45 -12.85
N ILE A 264 -6.58 -4.66 -14.08
CA ILE A 264 -5.75 -5.19 -15.18
C ILE A 264 -5.14 -4.02 -15.96
N LEU A 265 -3.83 -4.15 -16.30
CA LEU A 265 -3.03 -3.12 -16.99
C LEU A 265 -2.55 -3.58 -18.39
#